data_dec8fb8309563951d10491ec3a3d0a0d
#
_entry.id   dec8fb8309563951d10491ec3a3d0a0d
#
_cell.length_a   1.000
_cell.length_b   1.000
_cell.length_c   1.000
_cell.angle_alpha   90.00
_cell.angle_beta   90.00
_cell.angle_gamma   90.00
#
_symmetry.space_group_name_H-M   'P 1'
#
loop_
_entity.id
_entity.type
_entity.pdbx_description
1 polymer ?
#
loop_
_entity_poly.entity_id
_entity_poly.type
_entity_poly.pdbx_seq_one_letter_code
_entity_poly.pdbx_strand_id
1 'polypeptide(L)'
;MVDNVEYTYEIIDNESDARLCAQLLAEAFALHNPMAVFPQMSAQQYYDEFMWPILKEVFDERLSFLARYRQSGEIVGAIVAGDMYLHNQKHPYDSNSGPQRVPLSDLMQEMQDLFICRDFGQELKPQMVLHISVGGTQASRSNKGVASGLRKAMCAHARDKRGFQYAFVQVNNEATRHIYLNKLGGKEVTKIDPSIWLWKKKGDGLSCPYRDYKGGPIPNILVDLIHNENI
;
A
#
# COMPACT_ATOMS: atom_id res chain seq x y z
N MET A 1 -22.07 -3.84 9.63
CA MET A 1 -21.31 -2.61 9.32
C MET A 1 -21.53 -1.66 10.46
N VAL A 2 -20.49 -1.24 11.17
CA VAL A 2 -20.59 -0.12 12.09
C VAL A 2 -20.72 1.12 11.21
N ASP A 3 -21.91 1.67 11.10
CA ASP A 3 -22.12 2.96 10.43
C ASP A 3 -21.27 4.00 11.17
N ASN A 4 -20.13 4.32 10.59
CA ASN A 4 -19.36 5.46 11.06
C ASN A 4 -20.15 6.71 10.61
N VAL A 5 -20.96 7.24 11.50
CA VAL A 5 -21.87 8.38 11.21
C VAL A 5 -21.10 9.59 10.67
N GLU A 6 -19.79 9.65 10.90
CA GLU A 6 -18.93 10.79 10.57
C GLU A 6 -18.29 10.71 9.17
N TYR A 7 -18.05 9.49 8.64
CA TYR A 7 -17.34 9.27 7.37
C TYR A 7 -18.11 8.36 6.43
N THR A 8 -18.01 8.61 5.11
CA THR A 8 -18.35 7.64 4.06
C THR A 8 -17.08 7.05 3.48
N TYR A 9 -17.17 5.79 3.00
CA TYR A 9 -16.09 5.09 2.31
C TYR A 9 -16.58 4.73 0.93
N GLU A 10 -15.95 5.28 -0.10
CA GLU A 10 -16.43 5.27 -1.48
C GLU A 10 -15.34 4.75 -2.41
N ILE A 11 -15.72 4.08 -3.50
CA ILE A 11 -14.78 3.72 -4.56
C ILE A 11 -14.32 5.00 -5.26
N ILE A 12 -13.04 5.09 -5.56
CA ILE A 12 -12.50 6.17 -6.40
C ILE A 12 -12.90 5.85 -7.84
N ASP A 13 -13.94 6.51 -8.36
CA ASP A 13 -14.56 6.20 -9.65
C ASP A 13 -14.53 7.35 -10.67
N ASN A 14 -14.02 8.51 -10.27
CA ASN A 14 -13.85 9.66 -11.15
C ASN A 14 -12.46 10.28 -11.02
N GLU A 15 -11.98 10.90 -12.10
CA GLU A 15 -10.61 11.44 -12.17
C GLU A 15 -10.37 12.62 -11.22
N SER A 16 -11.40 13.44 -10.95
CA SER A 16 -11.26 14.58 -10.04
C SER A 16 -10.94 14.11 -8.62
N ASP A 17 -11.72 13.17 -8.08
CA ASP A 17 -11.45 12.58 -6.77
C ASP A 17 -10.14 11.80 -6.75
N ALA A 18 -9.81 11.11 -7.85
CA ALA A 18 -8.53 10.40 -7.98
C ALA A 18 -7.33 11.34 -7.82
N ARG A 19 -7.36 12.50 -8.48
CA ARG A 19 -6.29 13.52 -8.35
C ARG A 19 -6.19 14.09 -6.93
N LEU A 20 -7.32 14.37 -6.29
CA LEU A 20 -7.35 14.82 -4.89
C LEU A 20 -6.82 13.75 -3.93
N CYS A 21 -7.16 12.48 -4.16
CA CYS A 21 -6.62 11.36 -3.40
C CYS A 21 -5.10 11.22 -3.57
N ALA A 22 -4.59 11.31 -4.80
CA ALA A 22 -3.15 11.28 -5.07
C ALA A 22 -2.40 12.44 -4.39
N GLN A 23 -2.99 13.65 -4.40
CA GLN A 23 -2.43 14.81 -3.69
C GLN A 23 -2.37 14.57 -2.17
N LEU A 24 -3.47 14.12 -1.56
CA LEU A 24 -3.53 13.78 -0.13
C LEU A 24 -2.47 12.74 0.25
N LEU A 25 -2.33 11.69 -0.56
CA LEU A 25 -1.34 10.64 -0.32
C LEU A 25 0.09 11.16 -0.44
N ALA A 26 0.37 12.02 -1.41
CA ALA A 26 1.68 12.64 -1.59
C ALA A 26 2.08 13.51 -0.38
N GLU A 27 1.17 14.32 0.12
CA GLU A 27 1.35 15.14 1.32
C GLU A 27 1.59 14.28 2.56
N ALA A 28 0.76 13.23 2.76
CA ALA A 28 0.90 12.32 3.89
C ALA A 28 2.24 11.55 3.85
N PHE A 29 2.70 11.14 2.66
CA PHE A 29 3.98 10.45 2.48
C PHE A 29 5.17 11.35 2.72
N ALA A 30 5.17 12.57 2.19
CA ALA A 30 6.25 13.53 2.40
C ALA A 30 6.46 13.87 3.88
N LEU A 31 5.37 13.89 4.67
CA LEU A 31 5.43 14.26 6.09
C LEU A 31 5.68 13.08 7.03
N HIS A 32 5.19 11.88 6.70
CA HIS A 32 5.07 10.79 7.69
C HIS A 32 5.67 9.45 7.27
N ASN A 33 6.25 9.33 6.07
CA ASN A 33 6.89 8.08 5.68
C ASN A 33 8.30 8.00 6.29
N PRO A 34 8.58 7.03 7.19
CA PRO A 34 9.90 6.89 7.80
C PRO A 34 11.05 6.67 6.81
N MET A 35 10.73 6.13 5.62
CA MET A 35 11.69 5.88 4.54
C MET A 35 11.87 7.10 3.61
N ALA A 36 11.00 8.10 3.68
CA ALA A 36 11.05 9.30 2.85
C ALA A 36 12.21 10.25 3.22
N VAL A 37 12.80 10.07 4.40
CA VAL A 37 13.96 10.87 4.86
C VAL A 37 15.16 10.73 3.92
N PHE A 38 15.27 9.61 3.22
CA PHE A 38 16.44 9.33 2.36
C PHE A 38 16.40 10.04 0.99
N PRO A 39 15.27 10.13 0.27
CA PRO A 39 15.21 10.86 -1.00
C PRO A 39 14.92 12.36 -0.86
N GLN A 40 14.52 12.87 0.31
CA GLN A 40 14.16 14.28 0.56
C GLN A 40 13.22 14.87 -0.51
N MET A 41 12.23 14.10 -0.95
CA MET A 41 11.30 14.51 -2.00
C MET A 41 10.20 15.41 -1.44
N SER A 42 9.84 16.45 -2.20
CA SER A 42 8.69 17.30 -1.89
C SER A 42 7.35 16.54 -2.12
N ALA A 43 6.27 17.03 -1.56
CA ALA A 43 4.93 16.46 -1.82
C ALA A 43 4.59 16.49 -3.32
N GLN A 44 4.98 17.56 -4.05
CA GLN A 44 4.77 17.64 -5.49
C GLN A 44 5.53 16.55 -6.26
N GLN A 45 6.78 16.29 -5.89
CA GLN A 45 7.55 15.20 -6.50
C GLN A 45 6.95 13.83 -6.21
N TYR A 46 6.46 13.59 -4.95
CA TYR A 46 5.74 12.36 -4.63
C TYR A 46 4.46 12.22 -5.45
N TYR A 47 3.71 13.32 -5.67
CA TYR A 47 2.53 13.31 -6.52
C TYR A 47 2.86 12.90 -7.95
N ASP A 48 3.81 13.60 -8.58
CA ASP A 48 4.13 13.44 -10.00
C ASP A 48 4.81 12.11 -10.31
N GLU A 49 5.69 11.64 -9.42
CA GLU A 49 6.53 10.47 -9.69
C GLU A 49 5.93 9.16 -9.16
N PHE A 50 5.06 9.21 -8.15
CA PHE A 50 4.54 7.99 -7.52
C PHE A 50 3.01 7.96 -7.38
N MET A 51 2.40 8.92 -6.67
CA MET A 51 1.01 8.75 -6.23
C MET A 51 0.03 8.79 -7.39
N TRP A 52 0.19 9.77 -8.29
CA TRP A 52 -0.66 9.86 -9.47
C TRP A 52 -0.41 8.71 -10.47
N PRO A 53 0.83 8.35 -10.85
CA PRO A 53 1.09 7.19 -11.68
C PRO A 53 0.52 5.87 -11.13
N ILE A 54 0.75 5.57 -9.84
CA ILE A 54 0.23 4.35 -9.21
C ILE A 54 -1.30 4.31 -9.24
N LEU A 55 -1.95 5.41 -8.84
CA LEU A 55 -3.41 5.47 -8.82
C LEU A 55 -3.99 5.37 -10.23
N LYS A 56 -3.41 6.09 -11.20
CA LYS A 56 -3.83 6.06 -12.60
C LYS A 56 -3.72 4.66 -13.20
N GLU A 57 -2.68 3.90 -12.86
CA GLU A 57 -2.48 2.55 -13.36
C GLU A 57 -3.60 1.59 -12.98
N VAL A 58 -4.10 1.69 -11.73
CA VAL A 58 -5.14 0.80 -11.19
C VAL A 58 -6.54 1.42 -11.20
N PHE A 59 -6.70 2.60 -11.77
CA PHE A 59 -7.96 3.38 -11.73
C PHE A 59 -9.16 2.60 -12.27
N ASP A 60 -8.99 1.92 -13.40
CA ASP A 60 -10.07 1.17 -14.05
C ASP A 60 -10.41 -0.14 -13.32
N GLU A 61 -9.56 -0.60 -12.40
CA GLU A 61 -9.82 -1.79 -11.61
C GLU A 61 -10.91 -1.56 -10.54
N ARG A 62 -11.20 -0.31 -10.17
CA ARG A 62 -12.25 0.06 -9.20
C ARG A 62 -12.09 -0.63 -7.84
N LEU A 63 -10.84 -0.74 -7.38
CA LEU A 63 -10.46 -1.36 -6.10
C LEU A 63 -9.92 -0.34 -5.09
N SER A 64 -9.63 0.89 -5.53
CA SER A 64 -9.15 1.99 -4.69
C SER A 64 -10.30 2.72 -4.02
N PHE A 65 -10.10 3.16 -2.77
CA PHE A 65 -11.13 3.78 -1.96
C PHE A 65 -10.70 5.14 -1.40
N LEU A 66 -11.67 6.02 -1.20
CA LEU A 66 -11.54 7.26 -0.46
C LEU A 66 -12.43 7.27 0.79
N ALA A 67 -12.06 8.08 1.77
CA ALA A 67 -12.89 8.43 2.91
C ALA A 67 -13.28 9.90 2.80
N ARG A 68 -14.57 10.18 2.89
CA ARG A 68 -15.13 11.54 2.83
C ARG A 68 -15.76 11.91 4.18
N TYR A 69 -15.42 13.09 4.68
CA TYR A 69 -16.05 13.63 5.88
C TYR A 69 -17.45 14.16 5.55
N ARG A 70 -18.49 13.58 6.16
CA ARG A 70 -19.88 13.85 5.77
C ARG A 70 -20.31 15.31 5.90
N GLN A 71 -19.81 16.03 6.90
CA GLN A 71 -20.22 17.40 7.14
C GLN A 71 -19.72 18.39 6.08
N SER A 72 -18.50 18.21 5.59
CA SER A 72 -17.90 19.14 4.62
C SER A 72 -17.82 18.58 3.20
N GLY A 73 -17.98 17.28 3.02
CA GLY A 73 -17.72 16.60 1.75
C GLY A 73 -16.23 16.44 1.43
N GLU A 74 -15.35 16.83 2.33
CA GLU A 74 -13.89 16.79 2.14
C GLU A 74 -13.35 15.37 2.12
N ILE A 75 -12.41 15.06 1.21
CA ILE A 75 -11.66 13.80 1.20
C ILE A 75 -10.61 13.88 2.30
N VAL A 76 -10.68 12.96 3.27
CA VAL A 76 -9.83 12.94 4.46
C VAL A 76 -8.92 11.71 4.53
N GLY A 77 -9.03 10.82 3.56
CA GLY A 77 -8.16 9.66 3.45
C GLY A 77 -8.35 8.95 2.12
N ALA A 78 -7.34 8.23 1.69
CA ALA A 78 -7.37 7.43 0.48
C ALA A 78 -6.52 6.15 0.65
N ILE A 79 -6.88 5.12 -0.12
CA ILE A 79 -6.13 3.88 -0.22
C ILE A 79 -6.17 3.38 -1.66
N VAL A 80 -5.01 3.04 -2.21
CA VAL A 80 -4.85 2.60 -3.59
C VAL A 80 -4.57 1.11 -3.60
N ALA A 81 -5.34 0.38 -4.37
CA ALA A 81 -5.21 -1.05 -4.52
C ALA A 81 -5.55 -1.49 -5.94
N GLY A 82 -4.94 -2.61 -6.35
CA GLY A 82 -5.17 -3.27 -7.63
C GLY A 82 -5.02 -4.78 -7.52
N ASP A 83 -5.17 -5.49 -8.63
CA ASP A 83 -4.94 -6.93 -8.71
C ASP A 83 -3.43 -7.22 -8.77
N MET A 84 -2.91 -7.97 -7.80
CA MET A 84 -1.49 -8.36 -7.76
C MET A 84 -1.06 -9.12 -9.01
N TYR A 85 -1.95 -9.95 -9.58
CA TYR A 85 -1.66 -10.68 -10.82
C TYR A 85 -1.41 -9.71 -11.97
N LEU A 86 -2.29 -8.72 -12.18
CA LEU A 86 -2.15 -7.72 -13.25
C LEU A 86 -0.91 -6.85 -13.03
N HIS A 87 -0.66 -6.44 -11.78
CA HIS A 87 0.55 -5.69 -11.44
C HIS A 87 1.82 -6.49 -11.76
N ASN A 88 1.88 -7.77 -11.35
CA ASN A 88 3.04 -8.62 -11.60
C ASN A 88 3.26 -8.92 -13.09
N GLN A 89 2.19 -8.98 -13.89
CA GLN A 89 2.31 -9.13 -15.35
C GLN A 89 2.91 -7.90 -16.03
N LYS A 90 2.57 -6.70 -15.54
CA LYS A 90 3.10 -5.43 -16.07
C LYS A 90 4.52 -5.13 -15.58
N HIS A 91 4.82 -5.46 -14.34
CA HIS A 91 6.05 -5.13 -13.64
C HIS A 91 6.69 -6.37 -13.01
N PRO A 92 7.09 -7.37 -13.83
CA PRO A 92 7.77 -8.55 -13.30
C PRO A 92 9.10 -8.14 -12.67
N TYR A 93 9.43 -8.73 -11.53
CA TYR A 93 10.73 -8.49 -10.92
C TYR A 93 11.85 -9.07 -11.79
N ASP A 94 12.83 -8.23 -12.12
CA ASP A 94 14.04 -8.63 -12.81
C ASP A 94 15.26 -8.17 -12.01
N SER A 95 15.97 -9.13 -11.42
CA SER A 95 17.18 -8.88 -10.63
C SER A 95 18.34 -8.32 -11.48
N ASN A 96 18.31 -8.48 -12.80
CA ASN A 96 19.32 -8.01 -13.73
C ASN A 96 18.98 -6.64 -14.35
N SER A 97 17.79 -6.12 -14.09
CA SER A 97 17.43 -4.77 -14.53
C SER A 97 18.25 -3.72 -13.79
N GLY A 98 18.44 -2.54 -14.41
CA GLY A 98 19.08 -1.42 -13.75
C GLY A 98 18.34 -0.97 -12.48
N PRO A 99 19.02 -0.26 -11.56
CA PRO A 99 18.42 0.22 -10.33
C PRO A 99 17.33 1.26 -10.61
N GLN A 100 16.26 1.21 -9.82
CA GLN A 100 15.25 2.25 -9.80
C GLN A 100 15.84 3.56 -9.24
N ARG A 101 15.21 4.70 -9.57
CA ARG A 101 15.64 6.01 -9.06
C ARG A 101 15.62 6.06 -7.52
N VAL A 102 14.64 5.43 -6.90
CA VAL A 102 14.47 5.37 -5.45
C VAL A 102 14.70 3.93 -4.98
N PRO A 103 15.70 3.69 -4.12
CA PRO A 103 16.02 2.34 -3.62
C PRO A 103 14.83 1.62 -2.99
N LEU A 104 13.89 2.37 -2.39
CA LEU A 104 12.68 1.82 -1.79
C LEU A 104 11.85 1.04 -2.80
N SER A 105 11.75 1.50 -4.04
CA SER A 105 11.00 0.81 -5.08
C SER A 105 11.58 -0.58 -5.38
N ASP A 106 12.91 -0.69 -5.46
CA ASP A 106 13.57 -1.99 -5.66
C ASP A 106 13.42 -2.91 -4.44
N LEU A 107 13.49 -2.37 -3.22
CA LEU A 107 13.25 -3.13 -2.00
C LEU A 107 11.82 -3.69 -1.98
N MET A 108 10.81 -2.86 -2.27
CA MET A 108 9.42 -3.30 -2.28
C MET A 108 9.15 -4.34 -3.38
N GLN A 109 9.73 -4.18 -4.57
CA GLN A 109 9.64 -5.16 -5.64
C GLN A 109 10.31 -6.49 -5.26
N GLU A 110 11.51 -6.46 -4.66
CA GLU A 110 12.19 -7.69 -4.19
C GLU A 110 11.33 -8.41 -3.13
N MET A 111 10.75 -7.66 -2.19
CA MET A 111 9.86 -8.23 -1.17
C MET A 111 8.59 -8.85 -1.77
N GLN A 112 8.01 -8.21 -2.78
CA GLN A 112 6.84 -8.74 -3.49
C GLN A 112 7.18 -10.01 -4.25
N ASP A 113 8.31 -10.06 -4.93
CA ASP A 113 8.79 -11.27 -5.64
C ASP A 113 9.01 -12.43 -4.67
N LEU A 114 9.68 -12.19 -3.53
CA LEU A 114 9.85 -13.19 -2.48
C LEU A 114 8.50 -13.73 -1.98
N PHE A 115 7.51 -12.88 -1.83
CA PHE A 115 6.16 -13.33 -1.48
C PHE A 115 5.58 -14.24 -2.55
N ILE A 116 5.56 -13.81 -3.81
CA ILE A 116 4.95 -14.57 -4.91
C ILE A 116 5.68 -15.90 -5.13
N CYS A 117 7.01 -15.89 -5.17
CA CYS A 117 7.81 -17.06 -5.55
C CYS A 117 8.06 -18.06 -4.41
N ARG A 118 7.96 -17.61 -3.14
CA ARG A 118 8.35 -18.43 -1.98
C ARG A 118 7.27 -18.56 -0.92
N ASP A 119 6.68 -17.43 -0.50
CA ASP A 119 5.90 -17.40 0.74
C ASP A 119 4.39 -17.58 0.52
N PHE A 120 3.89 -17.31 -0.68
CA PHE A 120 2.46 -17.47 -1.01
C PHE A 120 2.05 -18.94 -1.11
N GLY A 121 2.96 -19.83 -1.52
CA GLY A 121 2.76 -21.28 -1.51
C GLY A 121 1.76 -21.81 -2.55
N GLN A 122 1.29 -20.98 -3.47
CA GLN A 122 0.38 -21.36 -4.56
C GLN A 122 0.57 -20.43 -5.77
N GLU A 123 0.07 -20.85 -6.93
CA GLU A 123 0.15 -20.06 -8.16
C GLU A 123 -0.73 -18.79 -8.04
N LEU A 124 -0.15 -17.64 -8.34
CA LEU A 124 -0.87 -16.38 -8.40
C LEU A 124 -1.79 -16.33 -9.62
N LYS A 125 -3.07 -16.06 -9.41
CA LYS A 125 -4.11 -15.98 -10.45
C LYS A 125 -4.85 -14.65 -10.42
N PRO A 126 -5.50 -14.23 -11.53
CA PRO A 126 -6.34 -13.04 -11.54
C PRO A 126 -7.39 -13.05 -10.42
N GLN A 127 -7.59 -11.90 -9.81
CA GLN A 127 -8.57 -11.67 -8.72
C GLN A 127 -8.34 -12.54 -7.47
N MET A 128 -7.12 -13.04 -7.27
CA MET A 128 -6.80 -13.86 -6.10
C MET A 128 -6.27 -13.04 -4.94
N VAL A 129 -5.35 -12.12 -5.20
CA VAL A 129 -4.69 -11.28 -4.19
C VAL A 129 -4.87 -9.81 -4.52
N LEU A 130 -5.57 -9.08 -3.65
CA LEU A 130 -5.65 -7.62 -3.68
C LEU A 130 -4.30 -7.04 -3.24
N HIS A 131 -3.62 -6.31 -4.11
CA HIS A 131 -2.38 -5.60 -3.79
C HIS A 131 -2.68 -4.19 -3.31
N ILE A 132 -2.38 -3.90 -2.05
CA ILE A 132 -2.57 -2.59 -1.44
C ILE A 132 -1.24 -1.84 -1.54
N SER A 133 -1.14 -0.90 -2.48
CA SER A 133 0.10 -0.21 -2.81
C SER A 133 0.41 0.93 -1.84
N VAL A 134 -0.59 1.73 -1.50
CA VAL A 134 -0.41 2.91 -0.64
C VAL A 134 -1.72 3.30 0.04
N GLY A 135 -1.62 3.86 1.24
CA GLY A 135 -2.79 4.40 1.95
C GLY A 135 -2.39 5.44 2.97
N GLY A 136 -3.18 6.49 3.08
CA GLY A 136 -2.92 7.60 3.99
C GLY A 136 -4.21 8.32 4.40
N THR A 137 -4.10 9.12 5.46
CA THR A 137 -5.18 9.97 5.97
C THR A 137 -4.60 11.33 6.34
N GLN A 138 -5.43 12.36 6.30
CA GLN A 138 -5.04 13.68 6.82
C GLN A 138 -4.58 13.57 8.28
N ALA A 139 -3.52 14.27 8.64
CA ALA A 139 -2.95 14.28 9.99
C ALA A 139 -3.99 14.75 11.04
N SER A 140 -4.83 15.73 10.69
CA SER A 140 -5.92 16.24 11.53
C SER A 140 -7.00 15.22 11.87
N ARG A 141 -7.05 14.12 11.13
CA ARG A 141 -7.98 12.99 11.30
C ARG A 141 -7.32 11.73 11.86
N SER A 142 -6.11 11.83 12.36
CA SER A 142 -5.43 10.73 13.04
C SER A 142 -6.24 10.24 14.26
N ASN A 143 -6.21 8.93 14.50
CA ASN A 143 -6.93 8.26 15.61
C ASN A 143 -8.47 8.37 15.56
N LYS A 144 -9.06 8.86 14.46
CA LYS A 144 -10.53 8.94 14.27
C LYS A 144 -11.13 7.71 13.56
N GLY A 145 -10.35 6.65 13.38
CA GLY A 145 -10.83 5.41 12.76
C GLY A 145 -10.86 5.42 11.22
N VAL A 146 -10.55 6.53 10.56
CA VAL A 146 -10.60 6.67 9.09
C VAL A 146 -9.76 5.61 8.39
N ALA A 147 -8.49 5.44 8.81
CA ALA A 147 -7.59 4.46 8.22
C ALA A 147 -8.09 3.01 8.35
N SER A 148 -8.69 2.65 9.50
CA SER A 148 -9.26 1.32 9.71
C SER A 148 -10.53 1.12 8.88
N GLY A 149 -11.40 2.13 8.81
CA GLY A 149 -12.63 2.09 8.03
C GLY A 149 -12.36 1.92 6.54
N LEU A 150 -11.40 2.69 5.97
CA LEU A 150 -10.97 2.56 4.57
C LEU A 150 -10.55 1.12 4.24
N ARG A 151 -9.70 0.53 5.08
CA ARG A 151 -9.19 -0.82 4.85
C ARG A 151 -10.28 -1.87 4.94
N LYS A 152 -11.18 -1.76 5.92
CA LYS A 152 -12.34 -2.65 6.05
C LYS A 152 -13.27 -2.55 4.84
N ALA A 153 -13.66 -1.34 4.44
CA ALA A 153 -14.56 -1.12 3.31
C ALA A 153 -13.96 -1.66 2.00
N MET A 154 -12.69 -1.38 1.75
CA MET A 154 -11.98 -1.88 0.57
C MET A 154 -11.86 -3.40 0.57
N CYS A 155 -11.44 -4.03 1.67
CA CYS A 155 -11.31 -5.48 1.77
C CYS A 155 -12.67 -6.18 1.63
N ALA A 156 -13.73 -5.65 2.25
CA ALA A 156 -15.09 -6.17 2.10
C ALA A 156 -15.56 -6.07 0.63
N HIS A 157 -15.33 -4.92 -0.03
CA HIS A 157 -15.65 -4.77 -1.46
C HIS A 157 -14.89 -5.75 -2.33
N ALA A 158 -13.58 -5.89 -2.12
CA ALA A 158 -12.73 -6.81 -2.88
C ALA A 158 -13.21 -8.26 -2.73
N ARG A 159 -13.55 -8.70 -1.52
CA ARG A 159 -14.12 -10.02 -1.26
C ARG A 159 -15.51 -10.18 -1.88
N ASP A 160 -16.46 -9.32 -1.49
CA ASP A 160 -17.90 -9.55 -1.71
C ASP A 160 -18.35 -9.21 -3.14
N LYS A 161 -17.66 -8.29 -3.82
CA LYS A 161 -18.03 -7.80 -5.16
C LYS A 161 -17.07 -8.22 -6.25
N ARG A 162 -15.82 -8.55 -5.89
CA ARG A 162 -14.76 -8.82 -6.86
C ARG A 162 -14.14 -10.21 -6.71
N GLY A 163 -14.47 -10.96 -5.63
CA GLY A 163 -14.07 -12.35 -5.43
C GLY A 163 -12.63 -12.58 -4.99
N PHE A 164 -11.92 -11.51 -4.54
CA PHE A 164 -10.57 -11.65 -4.01
C PHE A 164 -10.55 -12.51 -2.75
N GLN A 165 -9.56 -13.39 -2.65
CA GLN A 165 -9.39 -14.31 -1.54
C GLN A 165 -8.46 -13.75 -0.45
N TYR A 166 -7.48 -12.96 -0.86
CA TYR A 166 -6.46 -12.41 0.01
C TYR A 166 -6.26 -10.92 -0.25
N ALA A 167 -5.75 -10.21 0.75
CA ALA A 167 -5.16 -8.88 0.57
C ALA A 167 -3.70 -8.90 1.03
N PHE A 168 -2.83 -8.29 0.24
CA PHE A 168 -1.41 -8.18 0.49
C PHE A 168 -1.00 -6.72 0.65
N VAL A 169 -0.14 -6.45 1.62
CA VAL A 169 0.40 -5.11 1.87
C VAL A 169 1.81 -5.18 2.45
N GLN A 170 2.63 -4.21 2.09
CA GLN A 170 3.96 -3.97 2.65
C GLN A 170 3.89 -2.79 3.62
N VAL A 171 4.37 -2.97 4.86
CA VAL A 171 4.10 -2.00 5.92
C VAL A 171 5.39 -1.55 6.62
N ASN A 172 5.67 -0.25 6.54
CA ASN A 172 6.78 0.41 7.22
C ASN A 172 6.35 1.38 8.34
N ASN A 173 5.06 1.38 8.70
CA ASN A 173 4.48 2.25 9.73
C ASN A 173 3.76 1.41 10.79
N GLU A 174 4.10 1.57 12.07
CA GLU A 174 3.56 0.78 13.18
C GLU A 174 2.05 0.90 13.35
N ALA A 175 1.46 2.08 13.15
CA ALA A 175 0.01 2.25 13.24
C ALA A 175 -0.72 1.47 12.13
N THR A 176 -0.15 1.46 10.93
CA THR A 176 -0.66 0.68 9.80
C THR A 176 -0.50 -0.81 10.05
N ARG A 177 0.66 -1.25 10.57
CA ARG A 177 0.91 -2.64 10.97
C ARG A 177 -0.10 -3.14 11.99
N HIS A 178 -0.35 -2.33 13.03
CA HIS A 178 -1.38 -2.64 14.04
C HIS A 178 -2.77 -2.85 13.41
N ILE A 179 -3.18 -2.03 12.43
CA ILE A 179 -4.48 -2.20 11.76
C ILE A 179 -4.54 -3.55 11.04
N TYR A 180 -3.54 -3.89 10.24
CA TYR A 180 -3.57 -5.14 9.48
C TYR A 180 -3.48 -6.38 10.35
N LEU A 181 -2.61 -6.39 11.38
CA LEU A 181 -2.45 -7.54 12.24
C LEU A 181 -3.61 -7.70 13.23
N ASN A 182 -3.96 -6.62 13.95
CA ASN A 182 -4.85 -6.74 15.11
C ASN A 182 -6.32 -6.47 14.76
N LYS A 183 -6.61 -5.67 13.73
CA LYS A 183 -7.99 -5.35 13.35
C LYS A 183 -8.48 -6.12 12.14
N LEU A 184 -7.57 -6.55 11.26
CA LEU A 184 -7.91 -7.28 10.04
C LEU A 184 -7.38 -8.72 10.06
N GLY A 185 -6.82 -9.21 11.16
CA GLY A 185 -6.38 -10.59 11.33
C GLY A 185 -5.29 -11.05 10.36
N GLY A 186 -4.51 -10.12 9.82
CA GLY A 186 -3.41 -10.41 8.91
C GLY A 186 -2.25 -11.15 9.57
N LYS A 187 -1.43 -11.80 8.77
CA LYS A 187 -0.22 -12.51 9.19
C LYS A 187 0.99 -11.96 8.45
N GLU A 188 2.10 -11.77 9.17
CA GLU A 188 3.38 -11.45 8.55
C GLU A 188 3.96 -12.71 7.90
N VAL A 189 4.32 -12.59 6.62
CA VAL A 189 4.82 -13.72 5.81
C VAL A 189 6.27 -13.55 5.41
N THR A 190 6.68 -12.37 4.92
CA THR A 190 8.06 -12.04 4.57
C THR A 190 8.51 -10.87 5.43
N LYS A 191 9.79 -10.81 5.81
CA LYS A 191 10.37 -9.65 6.50
C LYS A 191 11.73 -9.35 5.95
N ILE A 192 11.99 -8.08 5.66
CA ILE A 192 13.34 -7.59 5.34
C ILE A 192 13.67 -6.42 6.27
N ASP A 193 14.87 -6.45 6.84
CA ASP A 193 15.41 -5.32 7.58
C ASP A 193 16.14 -4.38 6.60
N PRO A 194 15.63 -3.17 6.36
CA PRO A 194 16.26 -2.23 5.44
C PRO A 194 17.68 -1.84 5.86
N SER A 195 17.98 -1.86 7.16
CA SER A 195 19.28 -1.42 7.67
C SER A 195 20.44 -2.32 7.24
N ILE A 196 20.14 -3.56 6.88
CA ILE A 196 21.12 -4.55 6.37
C ILE A 196 20.84 -4.98 4.92
N TRP A 197 19.78 -4.44 4.30
CA TRP A 197 19.45 -4.76 2.92
C TRP A 197 20.48 -4.19 1.94
N LEU A 198 20.98 -5.06 1.06
CA LEU A 198 21.94 -4.68 0.02
C LEU A 198 21.19 -4.39 -1.29
N TRP A 199 21.39 -3.22 -1.83
CA TRP A 199 20.82 -2.81 -3.13
C TRP A 199 21.57 -3.44 -4.29
N LYS A 200 21.29 -4.71 -4.55
CA LYS A 200 22.00 -5.54 -5.54
C LYS A 200 21.97 -4.97 -6.96
N LYS A 201 20.84 -4.37 -7.36
CA LYS A 201 20.66 -3.77 -8.69
C LYS A 201 21.60 -2.61 -8.98
N LYS A 202 22.17 -1.96 -7.95
CA LYS A 202 23.17 -0.90 -8.16
C LYS A 202 24.50 -1.41 -8.69
N GLY A 203 24.75 -2.72 -8.62
CA GLY A 203 25.92 -3.38 -9.25
C GLY A 203 27.22 -3.27 -8.48
N ASP A 204 27.32 -2.45 -7.43
CA ASP A 204 28.54 -2.32 -6.60
C ASP A 204 28.60 -3.35 -5.46
N GLY A 205 27.51 -4.08 -5.21
CA GLY A 205 27.39 -5.14 -4.18
C GLY A 205 27.54 -4.66 -2.74
N LEU A 206 27.78 -3.37 -2.52
CA LEU A 206 28.12 -2.78 -1.22
C LEU A 206 27.14 -1.71 -0.77
N SER A 207 26.25 -1.25 -1.64
CA SER A 207 25.32 -0.17 -1.31
C SER A 207 24.23 -0.63 -0.36
N CYS A 208 24.23 -0.08 0.85
CA CYS A 208 23.16 -0.24 1.84
C CYS A 208 22.53 1.15 2.08
N PRO A 209 21.56 1.56 1.24
CA PRO A 209 21.04 2.92 1.26
C PRO A 209 20.28 3.25 2.55
N TYR A 210 19.82 2.24 3.27
CA TYR A 210 19.03 2.40 4.51
C TYR A 210 19.78 1.97 5.77
N ARG A 211 21.11 1.96 5.77
CA ARG A 211 21.93 1.54 6.93
C ARG A 211 21.53 2.25 8.23
N ASP A 212 21.15 3.50 8.15
CA ASP A 212 20.78 4.31 9.31
C ASP A 212 19.28 4.27 9.66
N TYR A 213 18.51 3.45 8.96
CA TYR A 213 17.09 3.26 9.25
C TYR A 213 16.90 2.55 10.58
N LYS A 214 16.05 3.11 11.45
CA LYS A 214 15.79 2.61 12.82
C LYS A 214 14.37 2.04 13.02
N GLY A 215 13.57 1.96 11.96
CA GLY A 215 12.18 1.49 12.05
C GLY A 215 12.02 -0.03 12.14
N GLY A 216 13.13 -0.79 12.11
CA GLY A 216 13.10 -2.26 12.17
C GLY A 216 12.65 -2.91 10.86
N PRO A 217 12.45 -4.24 10.87
CA PRO A 217 12.07 -5.01 9.67
C PRO A 217 10.72 -4.58 9.11
N ILE A 218 10.65 -4.44 7.80
CA ILE A 218 9.41 -4.21 7.03
C ILE A 218 8.79 -5.58 6.72
N PRO A 219 7.56 -5.86 7.16
CA PRO A 219 6.85 -7.10 6.80
C PRO A 219 6.03 -6.93 5.53
N ASN A 220 5.93 -8.02 4.77
CA ASN A 220 4.77 -8.32 3.95
C ASN A 220 3.69 -8.89 4.86
N ILE A 221 2.47 -8.39 4.78
CA ILE A 221 1.32 -8.89 5.54
C ILE A 221 0.29 -9.43 4.56
N LEU A 222 -0.15 -10.66 4.82
CA LEU A 222 -1.23 -11.31 4.09
C LEU A 222 -2.48 -11.40 4.97
N VAL A 223 -3.61 -10.93 4.46
CA VAL A 223 -4.92 -11.01 5.10
C VAL A 223 -5.76 -12.03 4.32
N ASP A 224 -6.26 -13.06 4.99
CA ASP A 224 -7.25 -13.96 4.42
C ASP A 224 -8.61 -13.25 4.43
N LEU A 225 -9.18 -12.96 3.27
CA LEU A 225 -10.44 -12.25 3.16
C LEU A 225 -11.65 -13.18 3.31
N ILE A 226 -11.50 -14.47 2.96
CA ILE A 226 -12.61 -15.44 2.94
C ILE A 226 -12.98 -15.90 4.34
N HIS A 227 -11.96 -16.22 5.17
CA HIS A 227 -12.18 -16.77 6.51
C HIS A 227 -12.09 -15.72 7.62
N ASN A 228 -12.23 -14.45 7.27
CA ASN A 228 -12.00 -13.32 8.19
C ASN A 228 -13.31 -12.67 8.65
N GLU A 229 -13.70 -12.96 9.88
CA GLU A 229 -14.90 -12.39 10.52
C GLU A 229 -14.77 -10.90 10.87
N ASN A 230 -13.55 -10.32 10.78
CA ASN A 230 -13.30 -8.91 11.12
C ASN A 230 -13.56 -7.93 9.96
N ILE A 231 -13.84 -8.44 8.75
CA ILE A 231 -14.03 -7.70 7.49
C ILE A 231 -15.47 -7.78 7.03
#